data_c758fa50f3a549c7116dfb63f1eacead
#
_entry.id   c758fa50f3a549c7116dfb63f1eacead
#
_cell.length_a   1.000
_cell.length_b   1.000
_cell.length_c   1.000
_cell.angle_alpha   90.00
_cell.angle_beta   90.00
_cell.angle_gamma   90.00
#
_symmetry.space_group_name_H-M   'P 1'
#
loop_
_entity.id
_entity.type
_entity.pdbx_description
1 polymer ?
#
loop_
_entity_poly.entity_id
_entity_poly.type
_entity_poly.pdbx_seq_one_letter_code
_entity_poly.pdbx_strand_id
1 'polypeptide(L)'
;AILQKMFGVYELKFPQARAFYMYMYAHPGKKLNFMGNEIGHFREWDEKREQDWELLEYPAHRELHCFMKALNRFYLEHPAFWENDYDEDGFQWLECGTPDQCIYAFERRAHKERIAAVFNFSGISQTGLCLKIPGGKKLEEIFSSGASISGEIKRKESLSSAAGAFELEMAPFSADYYLIR
;
A
#
# COMPACT_ATOMS: atom_id res chain seq x y z
N ALA A 1 8.60 17.27 5.64
CA ALA A 1 8.61 16.13 4.72
C ALA A 1 7.91 14.91 5.33
N ILE A 2 7.29 14.07 4.50
CA ILE A 2 6.49 12.93 4.99
C ILE A 2 7.38 11.92 5.71
N LEU A 3 8.52 11.56 5.12
CA LEU A 3 9.43 10.57 5.72
C LEU A 3 9.94 10.98 7.10
N GLN A 4 10.20 12.27 7.29
CA GLN A 4 10.64 12.79 8.59
C GLN A 4 9.60 12.57 9.70
N LYS A 5 8.30 12.61 9.36
CA LYS A 5 7.19 12.45 10.30
C LYS A 5 6.91 10.99 10.68
N MET A 6 7.52 10.02 9.97
CA MET A 6 7.37 8.61 10.30
C MET A 6 8.07 8.29 11.63
N PHE A 7 7.48 7.35 12.38
CA PHE A 7 7.93 6.98 13.72
C PHE A 7 9.26 6.24 13.71
N GLY A 8 10.06 6.43 14.77
CA GLY A 8 11.24 5.62 15.05
C GLY A 8 12.51 6.04 14.31
N VAL A 9 13.48 5.13 14.28
CA VAL A 9 14.79 5.32 13.67
C VAL A 9 14.71 5.29 12.14
N TYR A 10 15.78 5.68 11.48
CA TYR A 10 15.87 5.84 10.03
C TYR A 10 15.32 4.65 9.25
N GLU A 11 15.71 3.43 9.60
CA GLU A 11 15.35 2.20 8.90
C GLU A 11 13.85 1.89 8.99
N LEU A 12 13.20 2.26 10.08
CA LEU A 12 11.77 2.03 10.29
C LEU A 12 10.87 3.01 9.53
N LYS A 13 11.42 4.14 9.08
CA LYS A 13 10.65 5.17 8.38
C LYS A 13 10.21 4.74 6.98
N PHE A 14 11.04 3.99 6.27
CA PHE A 14 10.78 3.58 4.89
C PHE A 14 9.63 2.57 4.74
N PRO A 15 9.53 1.50 5.56
CA PRO A 15 8.34 0.64 5.53
C PRO A 15 7.04 1.41 5.78
N GLN A 16 7.04 2.30 6.79
CA GLN A 16 5.87 3.14 7.09
C GLN A 16 5.50 4.04 5.91
N ALA A 17 6.49 4.67 5.27
CA ALA A 17 6.26 5.51 4.10
C ALA A 17 5.66 4.70 2.94
N ARG A 18 6.18 3.49 2.66
CA ARG A 18 5.62 2.62 1.62
C ARG A 18 4.17 2.23 1.90
N ALA A 19 3.87 1.79 3.13
CA ALA A 19 2.50 1.46 3.53
C ALA A 19 1.57 2.67 3.43
N PHE A 20 2.03 3.86 3.86
CA PHE A 20 1.30 5.11 3.76
C PHE A 20 1.02 5.51 2.30
N TYR A 21 2.01 5.39 1.40
CA TYR A 21 1.80 5.69 -0.02
C TYR A 21 0.83 4.70 -0.67
N MET A 22 0.91 3.42 -0.35
CA MET A 22 -0.09 2.46 -0.81
C MET A 22 -1.49 2.85 -0.32
N TYR A 23 -1.65 3.26 0.94
CA TYR A 23 -2.94 3.74 1.44
C TYR A 23 -3.43 4.95 0.63
N MET A 24 -2.60 5.96 0.44
CA MET A 24 -2.95 7.16 -0.32
C MET A 24 -3.36 6.82 -1.77
N TYR A 25 -2.66 5.89 -2.43
CA TYR A 25 -2.95 5.49 -3.80
C TYR A 25 -4.23 4.64 -3.92
N ALA A 26 -4.52 3.82 -2.93
CA ALA A 26 -5.72 3.00 -2.93
C ALA A 26 -6.97 3.74 -2.46
N HIS A 27 -6.85 4.70 -1.54
CA HIS A 27 -7.99 5.45 -1.03
C HIS A 27 -8.64 6.31 -2.13
N PRO A 28 -9.99 6.44 -2.20
CA PRO A 28 -10.64 7.30 -3.20
C PRO A 28 -10.15 8.75 -3.19
N GLY A 29 -10.21 9.39 -4.33
CA GLY A 29 -9.85 10.78 -4.53
C GLY A 29 -8.53 11.00 -5.27
N LYS A 30 -8.23 12.27 -5.60
CA LYS A 30 -7.03 12.65 -6.34
C LYS A 30 -5.76 12.36 -5.54
N LYS A 31 -4.76 11.82 -6.22
CA LYS A 31 -3.46 11.52 -5.63
C LYS A 31 -2.57 12.75 -5.64
N LEU A 32 -2.01 13.08 -4.48
CA LEU A 32 -1.08 14.19 -4.34
C LEU A 32 0.23 13.69 -3.74
N ASN A 33 1.26 13.63 -4.57
CA ASN A 33 2.62 13.42 -4.11
C ASN A 33 3.44 14.66 -4.42
N PHE A 34 4.03 15.28 -3.39
CA PHE A 34 4.70 16.56 -3.54
C PHE A 34 6.22 16.40 -3.55
N MET A 35 6.90 17.33 -4.15
CA MET A 35 8.34 17.42 -4.44
C MET A 35 9.24 16.77 -3.37
N GLY A 36 10.04 15.78 -3.79
CA GLY A 36 11.02 15.10 -2.95
C GLY A 36 10.46 13.95 -2.10
N ASN A 37 9.15 13.79 -2.02
CA ASN A 37 8.54 12.67 -1.30
C ASN A 37 8.91 11.32 -1.94
N GLU A 38 9.00 11.26 -3.27
CA GLU A 38 9.34 10.08 -4.05
C GLU A 38 10.79 9.61 -3.88
N ILE A 39 11.67 10.47 -3.38
CA ILE A 39 13.05 10.14 -3.02
C ILE A 39 13.30 10.15 -1.51
N GLY A 40 12.23 10.36 -0.73
CA GLY A 40 12.30 10.33 0.72
C GLY A 40 13.03 11.52 1.34
N HIS A 41 12.79 12.74 0.86
CA HIS A 41 13.30 13.95 1.46
C HIS A 41 13.04 14.01 2.98
N PHE A 42 14.04 14.43 3.75
CA PHE A 42 13.87 14.73 5.17
C PHE A 42 13.56 16.19 5.45
N ARG A 43 14.05 17.10 4.60
CA ARG A 43 13.72 18.53 4.73
C ARG A 43 12.41 18.86 4.03
N GLU A 44 11.77 19.93 4.45
CA GLU A 44 10.64 20.50 3.74
C GLU A 44 11.10 21.09 2.40
N TRP A 45 10.16 21.15 1.46
CA TRP A 45 10.39 21.78 0.17
C TRP A 45 10.77 23.25 0.31
N ASP A 46 11.71 23.69 -0.51
CA ASP A 46 12.21 25.06 -0.56
C ASP A 46 12.41 25.47 -2.02
N GLU A 47 11.70 26.50 -2.46
CA GLU A 47 11.72 27.00 -3.84
C GLU A 47 13.09 27.57 -4.28
N LYS A 48 13.95 27.89 -3.32
CA LYS A 48 15.30 28.45 -3.55
C LYS A 48 16.41 27.41 -3.60
N ARG A 49 16.06 26.15 -3.42
CA ARG A 49 17.02 25.05 -3.36
C ARG A 49 16.60 23.91 -4.28
N GLU A 50 17.59 23.32 -4.92
CA GLU A 50 17.42 22.08 -5.66
C GLU A 50 17.00 20.94 -4.73
N GLN A 51 16.36 19.91 -5.32
CA GLN A 51 16.06 18.65 -4.63
C GLN A 51 17.36 17.95 -4.26
N ASP A 52 17.38 17.27 -3.12
CA ASP A 52 18.55 16.55 -2.61
C ASP A 52 18.72 15.22 -3.38
N TRP A 53 19.06 15.30 -4.69
CA TRP A 53 19.17 14.13 -5.58
C TRP A 53 20.24 13.13 -5.14
N GLU A 54 21.24 13.58 -4.37
CA GLU A 54 22.26 12.75 -3.74
C GLU A 54 21.69 11.70 -2.79
N LEU A 55 20.45 11.89 -2.30
CA LEU A 55 19.77 10.88 -1.49
C LEU A 55 19.61 9.54 -2.24
N LEU A 56 19.55 9.57 -3.57
CA LEU A 56 19.47 8.37 -4.39
C LEU A 56 20.74 7.50 -4.38
N GLU A 57 21.85 8.01 -3.85
CA GLU A 57 23.07 7.23 -3.61
C GLU A 57 22.88 6.26 -2.42
N TYR A 58 21.98 6.60 -1.49
CA TYR A 58 21.67 5.75 -0.34
C TYR A 58 20.66 4.66 -0.70
N PRO A 59 20.93 3.38 -0.36
CA PRO A 59 20.09 2.26 -0.75
C PRO A 59 18.60 2.44 -0.41
N ALA A 60 18.28 2.84 0.84
CA ALA A 60 16.89 2.97 1.29
C ALA A 60 16.09 4.02 0.50
N HIS A 61 16.69 5.13 0.12
CA HIS A 61 16.08 6.18 -0.69
C HIS A 61 15.89 5.72 -2.14
N ARG A 62 16.90 5.06 -2.72
CA ARG A 62 16.80 4.46 -4.05
C ARG A 62 15.72 3.40 -4.12
N GLU A 63 15.59 2.58 -3.07
CA GLU A 63 14.54 1.58 -2.93
C GLU A 63 13.15 2.21 -2.88
N LEU A 64 12.99 3.25 -2.06
CA LEU A 64 11.73 3.99 -2.00
C LEU A 64 11.39 4.58 -3.38
N HIS A 65 12.35 5.17 -4.08
CA HIS A 65 12.13 5.72 -5.42
C HIS A 65 11.71 4.65 -6.43
N CYS A 66 12.37 3.48 -6.44
CA CYS A 66 11.97 2.35 -7.28
C CYS A 66 10.56 1.85 -6.93
N PHE A 67 10.26 1.76 -5.63
CA PHE A 67 8.91 1.41 -5.15
C PHE A 67 7.86 2.41 -5.65
N MET A 68 8.11 3.72 -5.55
CA MET A 68 7.19 4.75 -6.03
C MET A 68 6.95 4.65 -7.54
N LYS A 69 7.98 4.35 -8.34
CA LYS A 69 7.82 4.07 -9.78
C LYS A 69 6.92 2.87 -10.03
N ALA A 70 7.11 1.78 -9.28
CA ALA A 70 6.30 0.58 -9.40
C ALA A 70 4.85 0.85 -8.99
N LEU A 71 4.62 1.56 -7.88
CA LEU A 71 3.29 1.93 -7.39
C LEU A 71 2.55 2.83 -8.38
N ASN A 72 3.23 3.82 -8.98
CA ASN A 72 2.64 4.68 -10.01
C ASN A 72 2.18 3.86 -11.23
N ARG A 73 3.01 2.94 -11.71
CA ARG A 73 2.66 2.05 -12.83
C ARG A 73 1.47 1.16 -12.46
N PHE A 74 1.54 0.53 -11.30
CA PHE A 74 0.48 -0.32 -10.80
C PHE A 74 -0.87 0.42 -10.71
N TYR A 75 -0.88 1.64 -10.19
CA TYR A 75 -2.07 2.48 -10.12
C TYR A 75 -2.69 2.71 -11.50
N LEU A 76 -1.90 3.01 -12.51
CA LEU A 76 -2.38 3.25 -13.88
C LEU A 76 -2.91 1.99 -14.56
N GLU A 77 -2.34 0.82 -14.23
CA GLU A 77 -2.73 -0.47 -14.81
C GLU A 77 -4.00 -1.07 -14.19
N HIS A 78 -4.42 -0.58 -12.99
CA HIS A 78 -5.55 -1.13 -12.24
C HIS A 78 -6.72 -0.14 -12.13
N PRO A 79 -7.74 -0.25 -13.03
CA PRO A 79 -8.91 0.62 -13.04
C PRO A 79 -9.67 0.69 -11.71
N ALA A 80 -9.63 -0.37 -10.89
CA ALA A 80 -10.25 -0.37 -9.57
C ALA A 80 -9.85 0.83 -8.69
N PHE A 81 -8.67 1.43 -8.91
CA PHE A 81 -8.20 2.55 -8.11
C PHE A 81 -8.63 3.93 -8.60
N TRP A 82 -9.20 4.07 -9.83
CA TRP A 82 -9.49 5.39 -10.39
C TRP A 82 -10.76 5.49 -11.23
N GLU A 83 -11.32 4.37 -11.74
CA GLU A 83 -12.49 4.42 -12.62
C GLU A 83 -13.74 4.92 -11.89
N ASN A 84 -13.98 4.41 -10.66
CA ASN A 84 -15.15 4.75 -9.84
C ASN A 84 -14.73 5.52 -8.57
N ASP A 85 -13.85 6.52 -8.72
CA ASP A 85 -13.27 7.23 -7.58
C ASP A 85 -14.29 8.08 -6.80
N TYR A 86 -15.38 8.48 -7.47
CA TYR A 86 -16.41 9.36 -6.91
C TYR A 86 -17.78 8.68 -6.75
N ASP A 87 -17.85 7.39 -7.06
CA ASP A 87 -19.08 6.60 -6.94
C ASP A 87 -19.05 5.78 -5.65
N GLU A 88 -20.17 5.70 -4.96
CA GLU A 88 -20.33 4.92 -3.72
C GLU A 88 -19.98 3.44 -3.93
N ASP A 89 -20.28 2.91 -5.11
CA ASP A 89 -19.99 1.51 -5.48
C ASP A 89 -18.49 1.24 -5.69
N GLY A 90 -17.67 2.27 -5.84
CA GLY A 90 -16.22 2.17 -6.06
C GLY A 90 -15.40 1.85 -4.82
N PHE A 91 -16.00 1.95 -3.62
CA PHE A 91 -15.29 1.80 -2.34
C PHE A 91 -16.15 1.12 -1.28
N GLN A 92 -15.57 0.20 -0.53
CA GLN A 92 -16.23 -0.42 0.60
C GLN A 92 -15.21 -0.80 1.69
N TRP A 93 -15.45 -0.38 2.94
CA TRP A 93 -14.71 -0.91 4.07
C TRP A 93 -14.95 -2.42 4.24
N LEU A 94 -13.90 -3.15 4.58
CA LEU A 94 -13.92 -4.58 4.86
C LEU A 94 -13.63 -4.83 6.35
N GLU A 95 -14.23 -5.89 6.90
CA GLU A 95 -13.89 -6.36 8.25
C GLU A 95 -12.53 -7.09 8.21
N CYS A 96 -11.57 -6.61 9.00
CA CYS A 96 -10.27 -7.23 9.15
C CYS A 96 -9.65 -6.79 10.49
N GLY A 97 -9.46 -7.74 11.39
CA GLY A 97 -8.89 -7.44 12.71
C GLY A 97 -9.78 -6.59 13.61
N THR A 98 -9.17 -5.94 14.59
CA THR A 98 -9.81 -5.02 15.53
C THR A 98 -9.18 -3.62 15.44
N PRO A 99 -9.89 -2.55 15.87
CA PRO A 99 -9.35 -1.18 15.84
C PRO A 99 -8.01 -1.03 16.58
N ASP A 100 -7.83 -1.73 17.70
CA ASP A 100 -6.62 -1.65 18.53
C ASP A 100 -5.38 -2.24 17.84
N GLN A 101 -5.57 -3.07 16.80
CA GLN A 101 -4.48 -3.65 16.02
C GLN A 101 -3.91 -2.71 14.97
N CYS A 102 -4.51 -1.54 14.73
CA CYS A 102 -4.17 -0.61 13.65
C CYS A 102 -4.16 -1.28 12.25
N ILE A 103 -5.11 -2.21 12.06
CA ILE A 103 -5.36 -2.89 10.79
C ILE A 103 -6.52 -2.21 10.09
N TYR A 104 -6.33 -1.91 8.82
CA TYR A 104 -7.36 -1.33 7.96
C TYR A 104 -7.47 -2.12 6.68
N ALA A 105 -8.69 -2.37 6.23
CA ALA A 105 -8.94 -3.03 4.96
C ALA A 105 -10.14 -2.40 4.25
N PHE A 106 -10.03 -2.26 2.94
CA PHE A 106 -11.13 -1.83 2.11
C PHE A 106 -11.02 -2.44 0.70
N GLU A 107 -12.14 -2.48 0.03
CA GLU A 107 -12.25 -2.91 -1.36
C GLU A 107 -12.36 -1.69 -2.28
N ARG A 108 -11.66 -1.76 -3.41
CA ARG A 108 -11.83 -0.88 -4.56
C ARG A 108 -12.43 -1.66 -5.71
N ARG A 109 -13.35 -1.04 -6.43
CA ARG A 109 -14.10 -1.68 -7.50
C ARG A 109 -14.13 -0.85 -8.77
N ALA A 110 -13.90 -1.53 -9.88
CA ALA A 110 -14.22 -1.06 -11.23
C ALA A 110 -15.16 -2.06 -11.90
N HIS A 111 -15.62 -1.77 -13.12
CA HIS A 111 -16.56 -2.63 -13.83
C HIS A 111 -16.14 -4.10 -13.93
N LYS A 112 -14.84 -4.38 -14.08
CA LYS A 112 -14.30 -5.74 -14.27
C LYS A 112 -13.25 -6.15 -13.25
N GLU A 113 -13.00 -5.33 -12.25
CA GLU A 113 -11.90 -5.54 -11.32
C GLU A 113 -12.32 -5.21 -9.89
N ARG A 114 -11.94 -6.08 -8.96
CA ARG A 114 -12.13 -5.92 -7.52
C ARG A 114 -10.79 -6.14 -6.82
N ILE A 115 -10.34 -5.17 -6.04
CA ILE A 115 -9.08 -5.25 -5.30
C ILE A 115 -9.33 -4.98 -3.82
N ALA A 116 -8.89 -5.90 -2.95
CA ALA A 116 -8.80 -5.65 -1.51
C ALA A 116 -7.44 -5.02 -1.20
N ALA A 117 -7.44 -3.91 -0.50
CA ALA A 117 -6.26 -3.25 0.03
C ALA A 117 -6.24 -3.43 1.55
N VAL A 118 -5.16 -4.00 2.09
CA VAL A 118 -5.00 -4.33 3.51
C VAL A 118 -3.73 -3.68 4.04
N PHE A 119 -3.82 -3.08 5.23
CA PHE A 119 -2.76 -2.26 5.83
C PHE A 119 -2.55 -2.65 7.28
N ASN A 120 -1.30 -2.84 7.66
CA ASN A 120 -0.85 -2.90 9.05
C ASN A 120 0.00 -1.67 9.36
N PHE A 121 -0.58 -0.70 10.07
CA PHE A 121 0.13 0.51 10.51
C PHE A 121 0.76 0.36 11.89
N SER A 122 0.73 -0.83 12.48
CA SER A 122 1.41 -1.11 13.75
C SER A 122 2.84 -1.60 13.53
N GLY A 123 3.67 -1.45 14.56
CA GLY A 123 5.03 -2.00 14.60
C GLY A 123 5.07 -3.50 14.97
N ILE A 124 3.93 -4.21 14.93
CA ILE A 124 3.80 -5.61 15.37
C ILE A 124 3.32 -6.45 14.18
N SER A 125 3.93 -7.62 14.00
CA SER A 125 3.43 -8.61 13.04
C SER A 125 2.04 -9.09 13.49
N GLN A 126 1.12 -9.18 12.55
CA GLN A 126 -0.22 -9.67 12.78
C GLN A 126 -0.40 -11.00 12.08
N THR A 127 -0.86 -12.01 12.83
CA THR A 127 -1.13 -13.37 12.33
C THR A 127 -2.58 -13.73 12.59
N GLY A 128 -3.16 -14.60 11.76
CA GLY A 128 -4.54 -15.04 11.92
C GLY A 128 -5.57 -13.92 11.70
N LEU A 129 -5.24 -12.90 10.91
CA LEU A 129 -6.20 -11.86 10.57
C LEU A 129 -7.29 -12.41 9.64
N CYS A 130 -8.54 -12.35 10.07
CA CYS A 130 -9.67 -12.79 9.27
C CYS A 130 -10.20 -11.62 8.42
N LEU A 131 -9.88 -11.62 7.13
CA LEU A 131 -10.44 -10.67 6.16
C LEU A 131 -11.73 -11.23 5.57
N LYS A 132 -12.84 -10.51 5.76
CA LYS A 132 -14.14 -10.89 5.21
C LYS A 132 -14.45 -10.11 3.94
N ILE A 133 -14.64 -10.81 2.84
CA ILE A 133 -14.96 -10.25 1.52
C ILE A 133 -16.25 -10.86 0.98
N PRO A 134 -17.35 -10.12 0.98
CA PRO A 134 -18.61 -10.62 0.45
C PRO A 134 -18.48 -11.07 -1.02
N GLY A 135 -18.83 -12.32 -1.30
CA GLY A 135 -18.77 -12.91 -2.64
C GLY A 135 -17.36 -13.22 -3.16
N GLY A 136 -16.31 -12.98 -2.39
CA GLY A 136 -14.94 -13.37 -2.74
C GLY A 136 -14.73 -14.87 -2.57
N LYS A 137 -14.14 -15.52 -3.56
CA LYS A 137 -13.82 -16.96 -3.53
C LYS A 137 -12.31 -17.21 -3.50
N LYS A 138 -11.55 -16.29 -4.03
CA LYS A 138 -10.09 -16.39 -4.15
C LYS A 138 -9.44 -15.00 -3.98
N LEU A 139 -8.32 -14.93 -3.25
CA LEU A 139 -7.44 -13.78 -3.19
C LEU A 139 -6.11 -14.11 -3.83
N GLU A 140 -5.63 -13.22 -4.67
CA GLU A 140 -4.32 -13.30 -5.31
C GLU A 140 -3.54 -12.03 -4.97
N GLU A 141 -2.41 -12.14 -4.26
CA GLU A 141 -1.55 -10.99 -3.97
C GLU A 141 -0.96 -10.45 -5.28
N ILE A 142 -1.22 -9.18 -5.56
CA ILE A 142 -0.80 -8.52 -6.81
C ILE A 142 0.19 -7.39 -6.58
N PHE A 143 0.28 -6.83 -5.37
CA PHE A 143 1.25 -5.82 -5.00
C PHE A 143 1.47 -5.80 -3.48
N SER A 144 2.72 -5.60 -3.03
CA SER A 144 3.08 -5.56 -1.61
C SER A 144 4.12 -4.48 -1.32
N SER A 145 4.00 -3.81 -0.16
CA SER A 145 4.98 -2.83 0.33
C SER A 145 6.32 -3.46 0.71
N GLY A 146 6.33 -4.78 0.96
CA GLY A 146 7.53 -5.58 1.26
C GLY A 146 8.20 -6.18 0.03
N ALA A 147 7.68 -5.94 -1.18
CA ALA A 147 8.28 -6.45 -2.41
C ALA A 147 9.71 -5.95 -2.57
N SER A 148 10.63 -6.87 -2.82
CA SER A 148 12.03 -6.55 -3.08
C SER A 148 12.17 -5.73 -4.38
N ILE A 149 13.16 -4.84 -4.40
CA ILE A 149 13.47 -3.86 -5.46
C ILE A 149 13.70 -4.48 -6.83
N SER A 150 13.96 -5.78 -6.90
CA SER A 150 14.18 -6.51 -8.15
C SER A 150 12.97 -6.54 -9.10
N GLY A 151 11.83 -5.95 -8.69
CA GLY A 151 10.61 -5.94 -9.51
C GLY A 151 9.94 -7.32 -9.60
N GLU A 152 10.52 -8.33 -9.02
CA GLU A 152 9.89 -9.62 -8.86
C GLU A 152 8.97 -9.58 -7.64
N ILE A 153 7.70 -9.34 -7.89
CA ILE A 153 6.65 -9.61 -6.94
C ILE A 153 6.72 -11.11 -6.67
N LYS A 154 7.27 -11.51 -5.52
CA LYS A 154 7.10 -12.88 -5.04
C LYS A 154 5.61 -13.03 -4.77
N ARG A 155 4.87 -13.56 -5.75
CA ARG A 155 3.46 -13.88 -5.59
C ARG A 155 3.37 -14.85 -4.43
N LYS A 156 2.75 -14.42 -3.33
CA LYS A 156 2.30 -15.31 -2.29
C LYS A 156 1.27 -16.27 -2.91
N GLU A 157 1.16 -17.45 -2.32
CA GLU A 157 0.14 -18.42 -2.73
C GLU A 157 -1.25 -17.79 -2.70
N SER A 158 -2.06 -18.11 -3.70
CA SER A 158 -3.43 -17.64 -3.73
C SER A 158 -4.24 -18.31 -2.62
N LEU A 159 -4.95 -17.50 -1.84
CA LEU A 159 -5.86 -17.97 -0.80
C LEU A 159 -7.23 -18.27 -1.40
N SER A 160 -7.86 -19.37 -0.99
CA SER A 160 -9.20 -19.74 -1.43
C SER A 160 -10.14 -19.91 -0.24
N SER A 161 -11.38 -19.46 -0.37
CA SER A 161 -12.40 -19.57 0.67
C SER A 161 -13.78 -19.76 0.06
N ALA A 162 -14.52 -20.74 0.54
CA ALA A 162 -15.91 -20.94 0.13
C ALA A 162 -16.89 -19.93 0.78
N ALA A 163 -16.50 -19.36 1.93
CA ALA A 163 -17.33 -18.47 2.74
C ALA A 163 -16.95 -16.98 2.60
N GLY A 164 -15.92 -16.64 1.78
CA GLY A 164 -15.43 -15.28 1.66
C GLY A 164 -14.64 -14.77 2.88
N ALA A 165 -14.16 -15.66 3.73
CA ALA A 165 -13.30 -15.34 4.86
C ALA A 165 -11.89 -15.88 4.60
N PHE A 166 -10.88 -14.99 4.66
CA PHE A 166 -9.50 -15.30 4.33
C PHE A 166 -8.60 -15.02 5.53
N GLU A 167 -7.73 -15.94 5.86
CA GLU A 167 -6.73 -15.75 6.90
C GLU A 167 -5.47 -15.12 6.30
N LEU A 168 -5.02 -14.01 6.87
CA LEU A 168 -3.88 -13.25 6.43
C LEU A 168 -2.81 -13.12 7.52
N GLU A 169 -1.58 -12.93 7.07
CA GLU A 169 -0.45 -12.52 7.91
C GLU A 169 0.12 -11.22 7.37
N MET A 170 0.30 -10.23 8.24
CA MET A 170 0.82 -8.91 7.88
C MET A 170 2.08 -8.61 8.68
N ALA A 171 3.16 -8.25 7.98
CA ALA A 171 4.37 -7.75 8.62
C ALA A 171 4.13 -6.38 9.30
N PRO A 172 5.01 -5.94 10.22
CA PRO A 172 4.95 -4.59 10.76
C PRO A 172 5.04 -3.54 9.65
N PHE A 173 4.25 -2.47 9.76
CA PHE A 173 4.28 -1.36 8.81
C PHE A 173 4.22 -1.81 7.34
N SER A 174 3.24 -2.66 7.03
CA SER A 174 3.09 -3.23 5.68
C SER A 174 1.73 -2.95 5.07
N ALA A 175 1.67 -3.08 3.76
CA ALA A 175 0.45 -3.00 2.97
C ALA A 175 0.51 -3.99 1.82
N ASP A 176 -0.62 -4.64 1.54
CA ASP A 176 -0.76 -5.61 0.46
C ASP A 176 -2.06 -5.35 -0.32
N TYR A 177 -2.00 -5.51 -1.64
CA TYR A 177 -3.15 -5.49 -2.52
C TYR A 177 -3.43 -6.89 -3.07
N TYR A 178 -4.69 -7.28 -3.02
CA TYR A 178 -5.17 -8.59 -3.46
C TYR A 178 -6.24 -8.43 -4.54
N LEU A 179 -6.07 -9.12 -5.65
CA LEU A 179 -7.14 -9.28 -6.64
C LEU A 179 -8.17 -10.27 -6.09
N ILE A 180 -9.45 -9.89 -6.09
CA ILE A 180 -10.60 -10.68 -5.64
C ILE A 180 -11.22 -11.40 -6.84
N ARG A 181 -11.36 -12.72 -6.74
CA ARG A 181 -12.02 -13.56 -7.74
C ARG A 181 -13.14 -14.42 -7.12
#